data_9a253c663227bdb67dbdde18dc98385e
#
_entry.id   9a253c663227bdb67dbdde18dc98385e
#
_cell.length_a   1.000
_cell.length_b   1.000
_cell.length_c   1.000
_cell.angle_alpha   90.00
_cell.angle_beta   90.00
_cell.angle_gamma   90.00
#
_symmetry.space_group_name_H-M   'P 1'
#
loop_
_entity.id
_entity.type
_entity.pdbx_description
1 polymer ?
#
loop_
_entity_poly.entity_id
_entity_poly.type
_entity_poly.pdbx_seq_one_letter_code
_entity_poly.pdbx_strand_id
1 'polypeptide(L)'
;MKNKFLAMVVASLMAGAIAPAAFAAASETTVSGGTINFEGQVVDAACSVSAGSANQTVTMGQVRSAKLDTVGATSGQKTAFTIDLEDCDTTVSQNAAVTFTGQEDSTQPGVLANTAGSGAATNVALQLYGPDGNTLDLTQESSAVTLIDGSNSLPFSVDYVATADGVTAGNVAATATFSLHYS
;
A
#
# COMPACT_ATOMS: atom_id res chain seq x y z
N MET A 1 -64.35 89.52 -0.85
CA MET A 1 -65.05 89.52 0.46
C MET A 1 -64.50 88.49 1.33
N LYS A 2 -63.91 88.85 2.45
CA LYS A 2 -64.02 88.29 3.83
C LYS A 2 -63.78 86.80 3.91
N ASN A 3 -63.00 86.29 4.79
CA ASN A 3 -62.37 86.59 6.08
C ASN A 3 -61.51 85.37 6.42
N LYS A 4 -60.30 85.54 6.92
CA LYS A 4 -59.80 85.19 8.25
C LYS A 4 -60.23 83.84 8.84
N PHE A 5 -59.29 82.99 9.12
CA PHE A 5 -58.95 82.67 10.52
C PHE A 5 -57.64 81.85 10.61
N LEU A 6 -56.86 82.30 11.51
CA LEU A 6 -55.62 81.81 12.04
C LEU A 6 -55.82 80.51 12.87
N ALA A 7 -55.07 79.48 12.70
CA ALA A 7 -54.83 78.46 13.71
C ALA A 7 -53.44 77.89 13.60
N MET A 8 -52.64 78.21 14.59
CA MET A 8 -51.28 77.76 14.87
C MET A 8 -51.37 76.36 15.48
N VAL A 9 -50.78 75.36 14.87
CA VAL A 9 -50.53 74.10 15.54
C VAL A 9 -49.08 73.73 15.39
N VAL A 10 -48.42 73.70 16.56
CA VAL A 10 -47.01 73.26 16.76
C VAL A 10 -46.95 71.79 16.46
N ALA A 11 -46.17 71.39 15.46
CA ALA A 11 -45.79 70.02 15.21
C ALA A 11 -44.38 69.81 15.63
N SER A 12 -44.20 69.05 16.70
CA SER A 12 -42.93 68.57 17.26
C SER A 12 -42.19 67.69 16.23
N LEU A 13 -40.98 68.11 15.88
CA LEU A 13 -40.03 67.23 15.15
C LEU A 13 -39.58 66.08 16.06
N MET A 14 -40.03 64.90 15.76
CA MET A 14 -39.35 63.67 16.22
C MET A 14 -38.28 63.33 15.16
N ALA A 15 -37.03 63.67 15.42
CA ALA A 15 -35.88 63.17 14.71
C ALA A 15 -35.67 61.71 15.10
N GLY A 16 -36.19 60.76 14.31
CA GLY A 16 -35.89 59.34 14.41
C GLY A 16 -34.43 59.12 13.95
N ALA A 17 -33.54 58.86 14.88
CA ALA A 17 -32.21 58.38 14.56
C ALA A 17 -32.27 56.96 13.99
N ILE A 18 -32.13 56.87 12.67
CA ILE A 18 -31.90 55.56 11.99
C ILE A 18 -30.44 55.20 12.31
N ALA A 19 -30.24 54.34 13.31
CA ALA A 19 -28.93 53.75 13.55
C ALA A 19 -28.63 52.76 12.40
N PRO A 20 -27.50 52.89 11.66
CA PRO A 20 -27.11 51.89 10.69
C PRO A 20 -26.83 50.56 11.46
N ALA A 21 -27.57 49.50 11.16
CA ALA A 21 -27.22 48.19 11.62
C ALA A 21 -25.86 47.82 11.04
N ALA A 22 -24.83 47.89 11.86
CA ALA A 22 -23.52 47.35 11.50
C ALA A 22 -23.65 45.83 11.37
N PHE A 23 -23.75 45.35 10.15
CA PHE A 23 -23.56 43.92 9.87
C PHE A 23 -22.10 43.59 10.20
N ALA A 24 -21.86 42.92 11.33
CA ALA A 24 -20.59 42.36 11.63
C ALA A 24 -20.28 41.31 10.54
N ALA A 25 -19.36 41.61 9.66
CA ALA A 25 -18.86 40.64 8.70
C ALA A 25 -18.26 39.48 9.50
N ALA A 26 -18.74 38.27 9.30
CA ALA A 26 -18.16 37.10 9.88
C ALA A 26 -16.70 37.01 9.40
N SER A 27 -15.77 37.01 10.34
CA SER A 27 -14.34 36.82 10.01
C SER A 27 -14.16 35.39 9.54
N GLU A 28 -13.84 35.18 8.27
CA GLU A 28 -13.41 33.88 7.78
C GLU A 28 -12.06 33.53 8.45
N THR A 29 -12.05 32.44 9.17
CA THR A 29 -10.82 31.92 9.79
C THR A 29 -10.28 30.81 8.91
N THR A 30 -9.12 31.02 8.30
CA THR A 30 -8.40 29.99 7.56
C THR A 30 -7.42 29.32 8.50
N VAL A 31 -7.53 28.00 8.62
CA VAL A 31 -6.57 27.17 9.34
C VAL A 31 -5.80 26.29 8.36
N SER A 32 -4.50 26.09 8.61
CA SER A 32 -3.71 25.17 7.80
C SER A 32 -4.17 23.73 8.04
N GLY A 33 -4.60 23.05 6.99
CA GLY A 33 -5.10 21.67 7.08
C GLY A 33 -4.01 20.60 7.04
N GLY A 34 -2.85 20.90 6.48
CA GLY A 34 -1.74 19.97 6.32
C GLY A 34 -1.22 19.91 4.89
N THR A 35 -0.35 18.92 4.64
CA THR A 35 0.26 18.64 3.33
C THR A 35 -0.18 17.27 2.85
N ILE A 36 -0.53 17.14 1.58
CA ILE A 36 -0.81 15.87 0.90
C ILE A 36 0.26 15.71 -0.18
N ASN A 37 0.99 14.60 -0.11
CA ASN A 37 1.97 14.24 -1.14
C ASN A 37 1.30 13.28 -2.14
N PHE A 38 1.52 13.53 -3.42
CA PHE A 38 1.07 12.69 -4.51
C PHE A 38 2.31 12.15 -5.22
N GLU A 39 2.43 10.84 -5.27
CA GLU A 39 3.53 10.14 -5.93
C GLU A 39 2.93 9.13 -6.91
N GLY A 40 3.53 8.98 -8.09
CA GLY A 40 3.07 8.08 -9.12
C GLY A 40 4.14 7.86 -10.18
N GLN A 41 3.95 6.81 -10.97
CA GLN A 41 4.84 6.44 -12.06
C GLN A 41 4.03 6.16 -13.32
N VAL A 42 4.55 6.56 -14.47
CA VAL A 42 4.04 6.16 -15.79
C VAL A 42 5.02 5.17 -16.38
N VAL A 43 4.52 4.03 -16.86
CA VAL A 43 5.31 2.94 -17.42
C VAL A 43 4.91 2.67 -18.86
N ASP A 44 5.83 2.15 -19.65
CA ASP A 44 5.59 1.61 -20.99
C ASP A 44 5.68 0.09 -20.91
N ALA A 45 4.56 -0.54 -20.58
CA ALA A 45 4.43 -1.98 -20.33
C ALA A 45 3.02 -2.47 -20.70
N ALA A 46 2.83 -3.78 -20.83
CA ALA A 46 1.51 -4.35 -21.13
C ALA A 46 0.48 -4.13 -20.02
N CYS A 47 0.91 -3.99 -18.78
CA CYS A 47 0.06 -3.73 -17.62
C CYS A 47 0.71 -2.70 -16.68
N SER A 48 -0.09 -2.08 -15.81
CA SER A 48 0.37 -1.33 -14.64
C SER A 48 0.23 -2.17 -13.38
N VAL A 49 1.14 -1.97 -12.40
CA VAL A 49 1.02 -2.60 -11.07
C VAL A 49 0.05 -1.80 -10.23
N SER A 50 -0.91 -2.46 -9.59
CA SER A 50 -1.84 -1.80 -8.69
C SER A 50 -1.09 -1.14 -7.52
N ALA A 51 -1.59 0.01 -7.06
CA ALA A 51 -0.98 0.74 -5.93
C ALA A 51 -0.92 -0.11 -4.64
N GLY A 52 -1.88 -1.02 -4.45
CA GLY A 52 -1.90 -1.96 -3.33
C GLY A 52 -0.79 -3.01 -3.38
N SER A 53 -0.40 -3.42 -4.59
CA SER A 53 0.66 -4.41 -4.80
C SER A 53 2.05 -3.80 -4.84
N ALA A 54 2.19 -2.53 -5.24
CA ALA A 54 3.48 -1.84 -5.30
C ALA A 54 4.16 -1.70 -3.93
N ASN A 55 3.38 -1.59 -2.84
CA ASN A 55 3.86 -1.46 -1.47
C ASN A 55 2.98 -2.26 -0.51
N GLN A 56 3.11 -3.58 -0.50
CA GLN A 56 2.29 -4.43 0.36
C GLN A 56 3.08 -5.02 1.53
N THR A 57 2.37 -5.32 2.62
CA THR A 57 2.91 -6.06 3.76
C THR A 57 2.19 -7.40 3.88
N VAL A 58 2.95 -8.48 3.77
CA VAL A 58 2.45 -9.84 3.96
C VAL A 58 2.66 -10.25 5.42
N THR A 59 1.58 -10.37 6.18
CA THR A 59 1.65 -10.80 7.58
C THR A 59 1.60 -12.32 7.66
N MET A 60 2.69 -12.91 8.14
CA MET A 60 2.82 -14.36 8.30
C MET A 60 2.35 -14.82 9.69
N GLY A 61 1.78 -16.02 9.75
CA GLY A 61 1.38 -16.65 11.01
C GLY A 61 2.58 -17.10 11.85
N GLN A 62 2.35 -17.37 13.13
CA GLN A 62 3.36 -17.95 14.02
C GLN A 62 3.59 -19.43 13.69
N VAL A 63 4.85 -19.85 13.75
CA VAL A 63 5.29 -21.24 13.58
C VAL A 63 6.12 -21.69 14.78
N ARG A 64 6.00 -22.96 15.14
CA ARG A 64 6.83 -23.55 16.20
C ARG A 64 8.23 -23.89 15.63
N SER A 65 9.30 -23.52 16.34
CA SER A 65 10.68 -23.85 15.95
C SER A 65 10.87 -25.37 15.75
N ALA A 66 10.17 -26.21 16.52
CA ALA A 66 10.19 -27.66 16.35
C ALA A 66 9.62 -28.21 15.02
N LYS A 67 9.04 -27.34 14.18
CA LYS A 67 8.66 -27.68 12.80
C LYS A 67 9.80 -27.46 11.80
N LEU A 68 10.79 -26.69 12.23
CA LEU A 68 11.96 -26.27 11.47
C LEU A 68 13.22 -26.91 12.10
N ASP A 69 13.15 -28.21 12.41
CA ASP A 69 14.15 -28.93 13.21
C ASP A 69 15.37 -29.38 12.41
N THR A 70 15.28 -29.44 11.09
CA THR A 70 16.34 -29.86 10.18
C THR A 70 16.48 -28.89 9.02
N VAL A 71 17.69 -28.78 8.47
CA VAL A 71 17.99 -27.95 7.29
C VAL A 71 17.02 -28.26 6.16
N GLY A 72 16.45 -27.22 5.55
CA GLY A 72 15.48 -27.33 4.47
C GLY A 72 14.06 -27.66 4.90
N ALA A 73 13.81 -27.93 6.20
CA ALA A 73 12.44 -28.11 6.70
C ALA A 73 11.66 -26.82 6.56
N THR A 74 10.42 -26.93 6.06
CA THR A 74 9.50 -25.80 5.96
C THR A 74 8.39 -25.91 7.00
N SER A 75 7.75 -24.80 7.34
CA SER A 75 6.67 -24.83 8.32
C SER A 75 5.43 -25.57 7.82
N GLY A 76 5.25 -25.65 6.50
CA GLY A 76 4.05 -26.18 5.86
C GLY A 76 2.83 -25.26 6.00
N GLN A 77 3.04 -24.01 6.39
CA GLN A 77 2.00 -23.00 6.56
C GLN A 77 2.25 -21.82 5.62
N LYS A 78 2.19 -22.11 4.32
CA LYS A 78 2.38 -21.08 3.29
C LYS A 78 1.38 -19.94 3.47
N THR A 79 1.87 -18.72 3.48
CA THR A 79 1.06 -17.51 3.45
C THR A 79 0.96 -17.03 2.01
N ALA A 80 -0.25 -17.00 1.46
CA ALA A 80 -0.50 -16.54 0.10
C ALA A 80 -0.51 -15.01 0.04
N PHE A 81 -0.05 -14.46 -1.09
CA PHE A 81 -0.19 -13.07 -1.48
C PHE A 81 -0.31 -12.97 -3.00
N THR A 82 -0.77 -11.83 -3.49
CA THR A 82 -0.93 -11.59 -4.94
C THR A 82 -0.21 -10.33 -5.36
N ILE A 83 0.24 -10.32 -6.61
CA ILE A 83 0.61 -9.10 -7.31
C ILE A 83 -0.50 -8.82 -8.31
N ASP A 84 -1.25 -7.75 -8.06
CA ASP A 84 -2.38 -7.37 -8.89
C ASP A 84 -1.93 -6.38 -9.95
N LEU A 85 -2.29 -6.69 -11.20
CA LEU A 85 -2.02 -5.91 -12.38
C LEU A 85 -3.32 -5.28 -12.88
N GLU A 86 -3.25 -4.07 -13.38
CA GLU A 86 -4.37 -3.30 -13.89
C GLU A 86 -4.07 -2.80 -15.31
N ASP A 87 -5.15 -2.52 -16.05
CA ASP A 87 -5.07 -1.95 -17.39
C ASP A 87 -4.19 -2.76 -18.35
N CYS A 88 -4.32 -4.10 -18.29
CA CYS A 88 -3.57 -4.99 -19.15
C CYS A 88 -4.12 -4.99 -20.59
N ASP A 89 -3.22 -4.98 -21.56
CA ASP A 89 -3.50 -5.09 -22.99
C ASP A 89 -2.76 -6.31 -23.57
N THR A 90 -3.52 -7.36 -23.86
CA THR A 90 -3.00 -8.63 -24.40
C THR A 90 -2.51 -8.53 -25.84
N THR A 91 -2.75 -7.41 -26.53
CA THR A 91 -2.16 -7.13 -27.83
C THR A 91 -0.69 -6.70 -27.74
N VAL A 92 -0.27 -6.23 -26.54
CA VAL A 92 1.13 -5.87 -26.25
C VAL A 92 1.92 -7.07 -25.77
N SER A 93 1.40 -7.81 -24.78
CA SER A 93 2.01 -9.07 -24.28
C SER A 93 0.95 -9.98 -23.68
N GLN A 94 1.11 -11.28 -23.83
CA GLN A 94 0.11 -12.27 -23.43
C GLN A 94 0.43 -12.97 -22.12
N ASN A 95 1.64 -12.84 -21.61
CA ASN A 95 2.07 -13.48 -20.39
C ASN A 95 2.85 -12.49 -19.52
N ALA A 96 2.81 -12.72 -18.20
CA ALA A 96 3.65 -12.04 -17.24
C ALA A 96 4.32 -13.02 -16.30
N ALA A 97 5.58 -12.77 -15.99
CA ALA A 97 6.34 -13.49 -14.99
C ALA A 97 6.98 -12.46 -14.03
N VAL A 98 7.43 -12.92 -12.88
CA VAL A 98 7.98 -12.05 -11.83
C VAL A 98 9.34 -12.59 -11.37
N THR A 99 10.29 -11.68 -11.22
CA THR A 99 11.56 -11.94 -10.53
C THR A 99 11.58 -11.17 -9.23
N PHE A 100 11.89 -11.86 -8.13
CA PHE A 100 12.10 -11.22 -6.84
C PHE A 100 13.59 -11.05 -6.55
N THR A 101 13.94 -9.91 -5.95
CA THR A 101 15.28 -9.61 -5.47
C THR A 101 15.21 -9.15 -4.01
N GLY A 102 16.21 -9.50 -3.22
CA GLY A 102 16.27 -9.17 -1.80
C GLY A 102 17.59 -9.60 -1.19
N GLN A 103 17.71 -9.47 0.12
CA GLN A 103 18.90 -10.00 0.81
C GLN A 103 18.76 -11.53 0.90
N GLU A 104 19.70 -12.23 0.26
CA GLU A 104 19.76 -13.70 0.35
C GLU A 104 20.34 -14.16 1.68
N ASP A 105 19.88 -15.32 2.14
CA ASP A 105 20.50 -16.00 3.29
C ASP A 105 21.90 -16.50 2.91
N SER A 106 22.88 -16.27 3.78
CA SER A 106 24.27 -16.61 3.51
C SER A 106 24.55 -18.12 3.54
N THR A 107 23.68 -18.89 4.18
CA THR A 107 23.81 -20.33 4.33
C THR A 107 23.03 -21.08 3.26
N GLN A 108 21.89 -20.53 2.87
CA GLN A 108 21.03 -21.09 1.83
C GLN A 108 20.71 -20.01 0.77
N PRO A 109 21.50 -19.94 -0.32
CA PRO A 109 21.20 -19.02 -1.42
C PRO A 109 19.80 -19.26 -2.02
N GLY A 110 19.21 -18.22 -2.60
CA GLY A 110 17.90 -18.27 -3.23
C GLY A 110 16.72 -17.99 -2.29
N VAL A 111 16.93 -18.00 -0.97
CA VAL A 111 15.89 -17.64 0.00
C VAL A 111 16.14 -16.29 0.64
N LEU A 112 15.09 -15.60 1.09
CA LEU A 112 15.18 -14.30 1.75
C LEU A 112 15.71 -14.46 3.17
N ALA A 113 16.81 -13.79 3.48
CA ALA A 113 17.39 -13.74 4.83
C ALA A 113 16.42 -13.12 5.84
N ASN A 114 16.48 -13.62 7.08
CA ASN A 114 15.82 -12.96 8.20
C ASN A 114 16.61 -11.70 8.62
N THR A 115 16.01 -10.55 8.44
CA THR A 115 16.57 -9.21 8.75
C THR A 115 15.91 -8.54 9.95
N ALA A 116 15.21 -9.28 10.80
CA ALA A 116 14.40 -8.72 11.89
C ALA A 116 15.20 -7.97 12.98
N GLY A 117 16.51 -8.01 12.98
CA GLY A 117 17.36 -7.28 13.94
C GLY A 117 17.34 -7.88 15.34
N SER A 118 17.21 -7.04 16.38
CA SER A 118 17.24 -7.52 17.77
C SER A 118 16.07 -8.43 18.09
N GLY A 119 16.37 -9.62 18.67
CA GLY A 119 15.36 -10.64 18.96
C GLY A 119 14.91 -11.44 17.72
N ALA A 120 15.70 -11.43 16.65
CA ALA A 120 15.45 -12.26 15.49
C ALA A 120 15.61 -13.77 15.81
N ALA A 121 14.77 -14.58 15.17
CA ALA A 121 15.00 -16.01 15.08
C ALA A 121 16.30 -16.27 14.30
N THR A 122 17.07 -17.30 14.70
CA THR A 122 18.28 -17.72 13.99
C THR A 122 18.03 -19.01 13.22
N ASN A 123 18.83 -19.24 12.17
CA ASN A 123 18.80 -20.40 11.31
C ASN A 123 17.43 -20.57 10.56
N VAL A 124 16.78 -19.46 10.26
CA VAL A 124 15.52 -19.41 9.53
C VAL A 124 15.53 -18.31 8.49
N ALA A 125 14.98 -18.61 7.34
CA ALA A 125 14.80 -17.72 6.20
C ALA A 125 13.37 -17.84 5.66
N LEU A 126 13.06 -17.09 4.59
CA LEU A 126 11.77 -17.16 3.92
C LEU A 126 11.94 -17.67 2.48
N GLN A 127 11.26 -18.76 2.17
CA GLN A 127 11.20 -19.35 0.83
C GLN A 127 9.97 -18.83 0.10
N LEU A 128 10.16 -18.28 -1.09
CA LEU A 128 9.09 -17.89 -2.00
C LEU A 128 8.63 -19.06 -2.87
N TYR A 129 7.39 -19.01 -3.30
CA TYR A 129 6.77 -19.98 -4.20
C TYR A 129 6.05 -19.24 -5.33
N GLY A 130 6.24 -19.72 -6.55
CA GLY A 130 5.66 -19.15 -7.76
C GLY A 130 4.18 -19.49 -7.96
N PRO A 131 3.59 -18.98 -9.06
CA PRO A 131 2.20 -19.26 -9.42
C PRO A 131 1.88 -20.74 -9.62
N ASP A 132 2.86 -21.54 -9.97
CA ASP A 132 2.77 -23.00 -10.13
C ASP A 132 2.89 -23.77 -8.80
N GLY A 133 3.10 -23.04 -7.68
CA GLY A 133 3.26 -23.61 -6.35
C GLY A 133 4.64 -24.22 -6.06
N ASN A 134 5.56 -24.17 -7.04
CA ASN A 134 6.95 -24.61 -6.85
C ASN A 134 7.78 -23.55 -6.15
N THR A 135 8.91 -23.96 -5.57
CA THR A 135 9.88 -23.02 -4.99
C THR A 135 10.37 -22.04 -6.04
N LEU A 136 10.45 -20.79 -5.66
CA LEU A 136 10.97 -19.70 -6.48
C LEU A 136 12.16 -19.09 -5.76
N ASP A 137 13.33 -19.28 -6.32
CA ASP A 137 14.55 -18.71 -5.78
C ASP A 137 14.65 -17.22 -6.17
N LEU A 138 15.31 -16.46 -5.32
CA LEU A 138 15.61 -15.05 -5.62
C LEU A 138 16.41 -14.95 -6.92
N THR A 139 16.17 -13.88 -7.67
CA THR A 139 16.78 -13.60 -8.99
C THR A 139 16.36 -14.54 -10.12
N GLN A 140 15.57 -15.57 -9.83
CA GLN A 140 14.99 -16.44 -10.84
C GLN A 140 13.60 -15.92 -11.27
N GLU A 141 13.28 -16.11 -12.53
CA GLU A 141 11.97 -15.78 -13.09
C GLU A 141 10.94 -16.86 -12.69
N SER A 142 9.77 -16.43 -12.26
CA SER A 142 8.66 -17.31 -11.93
C SER A 142 8.09 -18.00 -13.18
N SER A 143 7.27 -19.02 -12.98
CA SER A 143 6.38 -19.50 -14.04
C SER A 143 5.51 -18.34 -14.56
N ALA A 144 5.33 -18.30 -15.89
CA ALA A 144 4.51 -17.27 -16.53
C ALA A 144 3.02 -17.50 -16.26
N VAL A 145 2.30 -16.42 -16.07
CA VAL A 145 0.83 -16.39 -15.97
C VAL A 145 0.28 -15.76 -17.25
N THR A 146 -0.68 -16.44 -17.87
CA THR A 146 -1.37 -15.89 -19.04
C THR A 146 -2.28 -14.75 -18.63
N LEU A 147 -2.13 -13.61 -19.30
CA LEU A 147 -2.89 -12.39 -19.07
C LEU A 147 -4.22 -12.41 -19.81
N ILE A 148 -5.17 -11.66 -19.24
CA ILE A 148 -6.41 -11.24 -19.90
C ILE A 148 -6.45 -9.70 -19.95
N ASP A 149 -7.22 -9.13 -20.85
CA ASP A 149 -7.41 -7.68 -20.90
C ASP A 149 -8.04 -7.17 -19.61
N GLY A 150 -7.53 -6.04 -19.12
CA GLY A 150 -7.99 -5.42 -17.87
C GLY A 150 -7.20 -5.88 -16.64
N SER A 151 -7.87 -6.42 -15.63
CA SER A 151 -7.23 -6.76 -14.33
C SER A 151 -6.78 -8.21 -14.29
N ASN A 152 -5.59 -8.44 -13.77
CA ASN A 152 -5.01 -9.76 -13.54
C ASN A 152 -4.44 -9.84 -12.12
N SER A 153 -4.38 -11.04 -11.56
CA SER A 153 -3.83 -11.31 -10.23
C SER A 153 -2.84 -12.46 -10.32
N LEU A 154 -1.60 -12.20 -9.99
CA LEU A 154 -0.52 -13.20 -10.03
C LEU A 154 -0.35 -13.77 -8.62
N PRO A 155 -0.66 -15.06 -8.41
CA PRO A 155 -0.61 -15.67 -7.08
C PRO A 155 0.81 -16.10 -6.73
N PHE A 156 1.23 -15.79 -5.49
CA PHE A 156 2.48 -16.23 -4.88
C PHE A 156 2.23 -16.69 -3.47
N SER A 157 3.22 -17.35 -2.89
CA SER A 157 3.18 -17.65 -1.44
C SER A 157 4.59 -17.64 -0.85
N VAL A 158 4.65 -17.52 0.46
CA VAL A 158 5.88 -17.52 1.25
C VAL A 158 5.74 -18.46 2.44
N ASP A 159 6.81 -19.16 2.79
CA ASP A 159 6.87 -20.02 3.98
C ASP A 159 8.21 -19.85 4.70
N TYR A 160 8.25 -20.22 5.96
CA TYR A 160 9.49 -20.31 6.70
C TYR A 160 10.28 -21.55 6.28
N VAL A 161 11.58 -21.42 6.19
CA VAL A 161 12.51 -22.51 5.89
C VAL A 161 13.68 -22.49 6.87
N ALA A 162 14.09 -23.65 7.37
CA ALA A 162 15.28 -23.79 8.20
C ALA A 162 16.54 -23.76 7.34
N THR A 163 17.46 -22.84 7.61
CA THR A 163 18.75 -22.72 6.90
C THR A 163 19.88 -23.47 7.59
N ALA A 164 19.69 -23.83 8.87
CA ALA A 164 20.56 -24.70 9.64
C ALA A 164 19.75 -25.39 10.74
N ASP A 165 20.34 -26.41 11.36
CA ASP A 165 19.76 -27.08 12.52
C ASP A 165 19.65 -26.13 13.72
N GLY A 166 18.69 -26.37 14.60
CA GLY A 166 18.54 -25.61 15.84
C GLY A 166 17.98 -24.20 15.63
N VAL A 167 16.90 -24.09 14.88
CA VAL A 167 16.13 -22.84 14.74
C VAL A 167 15.70 -22.31 16.11
N THR A 168 16.04 -21.08 16.43
CA THR A 168 15.62 -20.44 17.68
C THR A 168 14.31 -19.67 17.50
N ALA A 169 13.55 -19.53 18.58
CA ALA A 169 12.37 -18.67 18.58
C ALA A 169 12.79 -17.16 18.51
N GLY A 170 12.06 -16.38 17.76
CA GLY A 170 12.32 -14.96 17.59
C GLY A 170 11.47 -14.36 16.48
N ASN A 171 11.72 -13.12 16.17
CA ASN A 171 11.04 -12.41 15.08
C ASN A 171 11.66 -12.78 13.73
N VAL A 172 10.82 -12.79 12.69
CA VAL A 172 11.25 -12.95 11.30
C VAL A 172 10.70 -11.77 10.50
N ALA A 173 11.56 -11.12 9.74
CA ALA A 173 11.20 -10.09 8.80
C ALA A 173 12.15 -10.16 7.58
N ALA A 174 11.63 -9.90 6.42
CA ALA A 174 12.42 -9.76 5.20
C ALA A 174 11.77 -8.72 4.28
N THR A 175 12.55 -8.18 3.36
CA THR A 175 12.06 -7.27 2.32
C THR A 175 12.52 -7.82 0.98
N ALA A 176 11.60 -7.90 0.04
CA ALA A 176 11.89 -8.19 -1.35
C ALA A 176 11.35 -7.08 -2.24
N THR A 177 12.04 -6.80 -3.33
CA THR A 177 11.53 -6.03 -4.47
C THR A 177 11.23 -6.98 -5.61
N PHE A 178 10.31 -6.62 -6.47
CA PHE A 178 9.97 -7.44 -7.63
C PHE A 178 10.03 -6.66 -8.93
N SER A 179 10.27 -7.38 -10.02
CA SER A 179 10.22 -6.88 -11.38
C SER A 179 9.32 -7.77 -12.21
N LEU A 180 8.55 -7.17 -13.11
CA LEU A 180 7.68 -7.87 -14.05
C LEU A 180 8.37 -8.04 -15.40
N HIS A 181 8.20 -9.22 -15.96
CA HIS A 181 8.66 -9.59 -17.30
C HIS A 181 7.44 -9.96 -18.13
N TYR A 182 7.26 -9.30 -19.26
CA TYR A 182 6.15 -9.52 -20.19
C TYR A 182 6.64 -10.22 -21.46
N SER A 183 5.86 -11.20 -21.95
CA SER A 183 6.19 -11.98 -23.16
C SER A 183 4.97 -12.35 -24.01
#